data_cae38577675a49b0d05cd3efd7c08da7
#
_entry.id   cae38577675a49b0d05cd3efd7c08da7
#
_cell.length_a   1.000
_cell.length_b   1.000
_cell.length_c   1.000
_cell.angle_alpha   90.00
_cell.angle_beta   90.00
_cell.angle_gamma   90.00
#
_symmetry.space_group_name_H-M   'P 1'
#
loop_
_entity.id
_entity.type
_entity.pdbx_description
1 polymer ?
#
loop_
_entity_poly.entity_id
_entity_poly.type
_entity_poly.pdbx_seq_one_letter_code
_entity_poly.pdbx_strand_id
1 'polypeptide(L)'
;MKEKALIEVMRLADLKPAEYNPRKDLQPGDVEYEKLKRSVEKFGYVEPLVWNRRTQRVVGGHQRLKVLLELGVKEEAVVVVDLDDSEEKALNVALNKVSGEWDMPSLKDLLEELDNGDYDVTLTGFDLDEIENLMTQYHVEDSSRELDTDDYSDGEFKHECPQCGFRFNDK
;
A
#
# COMPACT_ATOMS: atom_id res chain seq x y z
N MET A 1 10.09 -13.49 -22.72
CA MET A 1 10.77 -12.45 -21.91
C MET A 1 10.16 -11.11 -22.29
N LYS A 2 9.65 -10.34 -21.32
CA LYS A 2 9.19 -8.96 -21.60
C LYS A 2 10.36 -8.11 -22.11
N GLU A 3 10.05 -7.07 -22.88
CA GLU A 3 11.05 -6.11 -23.33
C GLU A 3 11.85 -5.55 -22.15
N LYS A 4 13.13 -5.29 -22.39
CA LYS A 4 13.98 -4.69 -21.35
C LYS A 4 13.47 -3.29 -21.05
N ALA A 5 13.42 -2.95 -19.76
CA ALA A 5 13.14 -1.58 -19.34
C ALA A 5 14.11 -0.61 -20.01
N LEU A 6 13.60 0.47 -20.53
CA LEU A 6 14.38 1.54 -21.15
C LEU A 6 14.70 2.61 -20.12
N ILE A 7 15.79 3.33 -20.29
CA ILE A 7 16.12 4.50 -19.49
C ILE A 7 15.99 5.72 -20.41
N GLU A 8 15.14 6.66 -20.02
CA GLU A 8 14.91 7.90 -20.74
C GLU A 8 15.09 9.11 -19.81
N VAL A 9 15.66 10.18 -20.30
CA VAL A 9 15.72 11.45 -19.56
C VAL A 9 14.39 12.17 -19.71
N MET A 10 13.75 12.48 -18.57
CA MET A 10 12.41 13.08 -18.53
C MET A 10 12.38 14.31 -17.62
N ARG A 11 11.53 15.27 -17.96
CA ARG A 11 11.27 16.40 -17.08
C ARG A 11 10.45 15.96 -15.88
N LEU A 12 10.98 16.15 -14.69
CA LEU A 12 10.36 15.68 -13.45
C LEU A 12 9.01 16.35 -13.16
N ALA A 13 8.84 17.61 -13.59
CA ALA A 13 7.58 18.34 -13.43
C ALA A 13 6.41 17.77 -14.24
N ASP A 14 6.69 16.96 -15.28
CA ASP A 14 5.67 16.35 -16.12
C ASP A 14 5.25 14.97 -15.58
N LEU A 15 5.98 14.42 -14.60
CA LEU A 15 5.73 13.11 -14.03
C LEU A 15 4.57 13.16 -13.01
N LYS A 16 3.55 12.35 -13.23
CA LYS A 16 2.39 12.26 -12.33
C LYS A 16 2.55 11.07 -11.38
N PRO A 17 2.46 11.27 -10.06
CA PRO A 17 2.43 10.17 -9.11
C PRO A 17 1.18 9.31 -9.32
N ALA A 18 1.27 8.02 -8.99
CA ALA A 18 0.09 7.15 -8.96
C ALA A 18 -0.74 7.46 -7.70
N GLU A 19 -2.03 7.75 -7.89
CA GLU A 19 -2.95 8.10 -6.80
C GLU A 19 -3.21 6.90 -5.87
N TYR A 20 -3.18 5.69 -6.41
CA TYR A 20 -3.38 4.44 -5.68
C TYR A 20 -2.16 3.98 -4.88
N ASN A 21 -1.05 4.73 -4.89
CA ASN A 21 0.17 4.29 -4.20
C ASN A 21 -0.09 4.03 -2.70
N PRO A 22 0.05 2.77 -2.21
CA PRO A 22 -0.31 2.41 -0.83
C PRO A 22 0.73 2.86 0.19
N ARG A 23 1.74 3.58 -0.23
CA ARG A 23 2.82 4.04 0.62
C ARG A 23 2.46 5.34 1.31
N LYS A 24 2.79 5.42 2.61
CA LYS A 24 2.63 6.62 3.42
C LYS A 24 3.26 7.83 2.74
N ASP A 25 2.49 8.89 2.57
CA ASP A 25 2.94 10.09 1.90
C ASP A 25 3.74 10.98 2.85
N LEU A 26 5.07 10.87 2.79
CA LEU A 26 5.97 11.66 3.62
C LEU A 26 5.90 13.15 3.23
N GLN A 27 6.00 14.00 4.24
CA GLN A 27 6.01 15.46 4.07
C GLN A 27 7.36 16.05 4.49
N PRO A 28 7.76 17.21 3.94
CA PRO A 28 8.91 17.96 4.42
C PRO A 28 8.81 18.16 5.95
N GLY A 29 9.88 17.81 6.66
CA GLY A 29 9.91 17.82 8.12
C GLY A 29 9.70 16.45 8.78
N ASP A 30 9.17 15.46 8.08
CA ASP A 30 9.14 14.07 8.57
C ASP A 30 10.57 13.51 8.63
N VAL A 31 10.86 12.73 9.67
CA VAL A 31 12.22 12.18 9.90
C VAL A 31 12.70 11.36 8.69
N GLU A 32 11.83 10.54 8.13
CA GLU A 32 12.12 9.69 6.98
C GLU A 32 12.31 10.53 5.70
N TYR A 33 11.54 11.59 5.53
CA TYR A 33 11.68 12.52 4.42
C TYR A 33 13.05 13.20 4.45
N GLU A 34 13.43 13.74 5.62
CA GLU A 34 14.72 14.42 5.79
C GLU A 34 15.91 13.47 5.65
N LYS A 35 15.76 12.20 6.05
CA LYS A 35 16.76 11.15 5.80
C LYS A 35 16.94 10.90 4.30
N LEU A 36 15.83 10.76 3.58
CA LEU A 36 15.85 10.56 2.13
C LEU A 36 16.48 11.76 1.42
N LYS A 37 16.09 12.99 1.79
CA LYS A 37 16.63 14.22 1.22
C LYS A 37 18.15 14.31 1.40
N ARG A 38 18.64 14.09 2.62
CA ARG A 38 20.09 14.07 2.90
C ARG A 38 20.83 13.00 2.11
N SER A 39 20.19 11.84 1.91
CA SER A 39 20.78 10.76 1.10
C SER A 39 20.92 11.20 -0.35
N VAL A 40 19.88 11.80 -0.92
CA VAL A 40 19.89 12.31 -2.31
C VAL A 40 20.92 13.43 -2.46
N GLU A 41 20.99 14.37 -1.52
CA GLU A 41 21.97 15.47 -1.53
C GLU A 41 23.43 14.94 -1.45
N LYS A 42 23.67 13.91 -0.65
CA LYS A 42 25.01 13.37 -0.42
C LYS A 42 25.49 12.42 -1.50
N PHE A 43 24.62 11.51 -1.94
CA PHE A 43 24.99 10.42 -2.85
C PHE A 43 24.46 10.60 -4.27
N GLY A 44 23.61 11.60 -4.49
CA GLY A 44 22.96 11.84 -5.76
C GLY A 44 21.77 10.90 -6.01
N TYR A 45 21.32 10.86 -7.25
CA TYR A 45 20.20 10.07 -7.73
C TYR A 45 20.65 8.65 -8.08
N VAL A 46 20.86 7.81 -7.06
CA VAL A 46 21.42 6.45 -7.23
C VAL A 46 20.37 5.37 -7.51
N GLU A 47 19.11 5.63 -7.21
CA GLU A 47 18.00 4.71 -7.43
C GLU A 47 16.93 5.38 -8.30
N PRO A 48 16.80 4.97 -9.59
CA PRO A 48 15.95 5.64 -10.54
C PRO A 48 14.45 5.56 -10.22
N LEU A 49 13.70 6.58 -10.62
CA LEU A 49 12.25 6.54 -10.69
C LEU A 49 11.81 5.49 -11.71
N VAL A 50 10.67 4.86 -11.48
CA VAL A 50 10.03 3.97 -12.46
C VAL A 50 8.75 4.64 -12.94
N TRP A 51 8.60 4.78 -14.25
CA TRP A 51 7.46 5.43 -14.89
C TRP A 51 6.85 4.52 -15.95
N ASN A 52 5.53 4.45 -15.99
CA ASN A 52 4.81 3.64 -16.97
C ASN A 52 4.35 4.50 -18.16
N ARG A 53 4.84 4.15 -19.34
CA ARG A 53 4.52 4.85 -20.60
C ARG A 53 3.02 4.79 -20.92
N ARG A 54 2.37 3.66 -20.66
CA ARG A 54 0.98 3.42 -21.03
C ARG A 54 0.00 4.26 -20.21
N THR A 55 0.22 4.32 -18.90
CA THR A 55 -0.64 5.04 -17.96
C THR A 55 -0.15 6.46 -17.66
N GLN A 56 1.09 6.77 -18.03
CA GLN A 56 1.79 8.04 -17.75
C GLN A 56 1.94 8.34 -16.25
N ARG A 57 2.06 7.30 -15.42
CA ARG A 57 2.20 7.41 -13.96
C ARG A 57 3.58 6.95 -13.48
N VAL A 58 4.03 7.57 -12.39
CA VAL A 58 5.18 7.08 -11.62
C VAL A 58 4.76 5.87 -10.82
N VAL A 59 5.41 4.74 -11.03
CA VAL A 59 5.15 3.46 -10.37
C VAL A 59 6.03 3.28 -9.15
N GLY A 60 7.25 3.79 -9.18
CA GLY A 60 8.21 3.68 -8.09
C GLY A 60 9.01 4.96 -7.88
N GLY A 61 9.35 5.27 -6.61
CA GLY A 61 10.16 6.43 -6.24
C GLY A 61 9.37 7.72 -5.98
N HIS A 62 8.09 7.64 -5.61
CA HIS A 62 7.22 8.80 -5.35
C HIS A 62 7.85 9.84 -4.40
N GLN A 63 8.43 9.38 -3.28
CA GLN A 63 9.06 10.28 -2.32
C GLN A 63 10.35 10.91 -2.87
N ARG A 64 11.13 10.15 -3.67
CA ARG A 64 12.29 10.69 -4.38
C ARG A 64 11.91 11.75 -5.39
N LEU A 65 10.83 11.57 -6.14
CA LEU A 65 10.32 12.59 -7.05
C LEU A 65 10.05 13.90 -6.32
N LYS A 66 9.39 13.86 -5.14
CA LYS A 66 9.14 15.06 -4.32
C LYS A 66 10.44 15.73 -3.89
N VAL A 67 11.39 14.95 -3.38
CA VAL A 67 12.71 15.47 -2.95
C VAL A 67 13.46 16.11 -4.11
N LEU A 68 13.50 15.46 -5.27
CA LEU A 68 14.18 16.01 -6.45
C LEU A 68 13.54 17.32 -6.94
N LEU A 69 12.21 17.41 -6.94
CA LEU A 69 11.50 18.64 -7.28
C LEU A 69 11.79 19.76 -6.27
N GLU A 70 11.83 19.46 -4.98
CA GLU A 70 12.19 20.43 -3.92
C GLU A 70 13.64 20.93 -4.08
N LEU A 71 14.56 20.04 -4.46
CA LEU A 71 15.96 20.39 -4.74
C LEU A 71 16.13 21.13 -6.07
N GLY A 72 15.06 21.35 -6.82
CA GLY A 72 15.07 22.11 -8.09
C GLY A 72 15.63 21.34 -9.27
N VAL A 73 15.74 20.02 -9.17
CA VAL A 73 16.14 19.15 -10.29
C VAL A 73 15.07 19.19 -11.36
N LYS A 74 15.43 19.49 -12.60
CA LYS A 74 14.48 19.68 -13.70
C LYS A 74 14.27 18.40 -14.50
N GLU A 75 15.34 17.67 -14.78
CA GLU A 75 15.34 16.47 -15.62
C GLU A 75 16.22 15.41 -14.99
N GLU A 76 15.79 14.15 -15.10
CA GLU A 76 16.53 12.99 -14.62
C GLU A 76 16.26 11.74 -15.47
N ALA A 77 17.17 10.77 -15.36
CA ALA A 77 17.05 9.46 -15.97
C ALA A 77 15.98 8.62 -15.26
N VAL A 78 14.98 8.16 -15.98
CA VAL A 78 13.83 7.42 -15.46
C VAL A 78 13.76 6.06 -16.15
N VAL A 79 13.49 5.01 -15.39
CA VAL A 79 13.22 3.68 -15.94
C VAL A 79 11.80 3.67 -16.49
N VAL A 80 11.68 3.43 -17.79
CA VAL A 80 10.39 3.38 -18.50
C VAL A 80 9.95 1.94 -18.68
N VAL A 81 8.72 1.66 -18.25
CA VAL A 81 8.04 0.37 -18.44
C VAL A 81 6.78 0.57 -19.29
N ASP A 82 6.30 -0.50 -19.91
CA ASP A 82 5.04 -0.54 -20.66
C ASP A 82 4.17 -1.66 -20.11
N LEU A 83 3.31 -1.31 -19.17
CA LEU A 83 2.50 -2.23 -18.37
C LEU A 83 1.03 -1.83 -18.48
N ASP A 84 0.13 -2.82 -18.41
CA ASP A 84 -1.27 -2.53 -18.17
C ASP A 84 -1.53 -2.08 -16.73
N ASP A 85 -2.76 -1.70 -16.40
CA ASP A 85 -3.10 -1.12 -15.10
C ASP A 85 -2.89 -2.13 -13.95
N SER A 86 -3.22 -3.41 -14.15
CA SER A 86 -3.02 -4.47 -13.15
C SER A 86 -1.53 -4.77 -12.92
N GLU A 87 -0.77 -4.90 -14.01
CA GLU A 87 0.68 -5.09 -13.95
C GLU A 87 1.40 -3.91 -13.29
N GLU A 88 0.94 -2.67 -13.55
CA GLU A 88 1.48 -1.46 -12.93
C GLU A 88 1.27 -1.49 -11.41
N LYS A 89 0.04 -1.79 -10.95
CA LYS A 89 -0.28 -1.90 -9.52
C LYS A 89 0.53 -3.00 -8.84
N ALA A 90 0.62 -4.18 -9.47
CA ALA A 90 1.44 -5.27 -8.97
C ALA A 90 2.92 -4.88 -8.85
N LEU A 91 3.49 -4.20 -9.86
CA LEU A 91 4.86 -3.70 -9.80
C LEU A 91 5.04 -2.66 -8.69
N ASN A 92 4.08 -1.75 -8.52
CA ASN A 92 4.14 -0.77 -7.43
C ASN A 92 4.22 -1.45 -6.05
N VAL A 93 3.37 -2.46 -5.80
CA VAL A 93 3.41 -3.25 -4.56
C VAL A 93 4.75 -3.98 -4.43
N ALA A 94 5.21 -4.67 -5.46
CA ALA A 94 6.46 -5.42 -5.43
C ALA A 94 7.68 -4.52 -5.12
N LEU A 95 7.77 -3.34 -5.74
CA LEU A 95 8.84 -2.37 -5.48
C LEU A 95 8.81 -1.82 -4.05
N ASN A 96 7.63 -1.73 -3.46
CA ASN A 96 7.44 -1.16 -2.13
C ASN A 96 7.55 -2.21 -1.01
N LYS A 97 7.31 -3.52 -1.28
CA LYS A 97 7.43 -4.58 -0.28
C LYS A 97 8.85 -4.66 0.33
N VAL A 98 9.86 -4.35 -0.45
CA VAL A 98 11.26 -4.48 -0.04
C VAL A 98 11.76 -3.31 0.82
N SER A 99 11.07 -2.15 0.83
CA SER A 99 11.56 -0.97 1.53
C SER A 99 10.45 -0.01 1.98
N GLY A 100 10.18 0.05 3.29
CA GLY A 100 9.38 1.08 3.96
C GLY A 100 8.14 0.55 4.69
N GLU A 101 7.48 1.45 5.41
CA GLU A 101 6.22 1.16 6.09
C GLU A 101 5.05 1.22 5.12
N TRP A 102 4.09 0.31 5.31
CA TRP A 102 2.87 0.24 4.54
C TRP A 102 1.76 1.08 5.18
N ASP A 103 0.96 1.74 4.38
CA ASP A 103 -0.41 2.07 4.74
C ASP A 103 -1.25 0.81 4.54
N MET A 104 -1.51 0.10 5.63
CA MET A 104 -2.09 -1.25 5.59
C MET A 104 -3.50 -1.29 4.98
N PRO A 105 -4.42 -0.34 5.26
CA PRO A 105 -5.72 -0.29 4.60
C PRO A 105 -5.61 -0.16 3.08
N SER A 106 -4.83 0.79 2.59
CA SER A 106 -4.62 1.00 1.14
C SER A 106 -3.92 -0.18 0.46
N LEU A 107 -3.02 -0.86 1.17
CA LEU A 107 -2.37 -2.08 0.67
C LEU A 107 -3.38 -3.22 0.52
N LYS A 108 -4.25 -3.41 1.53
CA LYS A 108 -5.31 -4.41 1.48
C LYS A 108 -6.21 -4.20 0.27
N ASP A 109 -6.76 -3.00 0.11
CA ASP A 109 -7.68 -2.67 -0.98
C ASP A 109 -7.03 -2.95 -2.35
N LEU A 110 -5.75 -2.63 -2.49
CA LEU A 110 -5.01 -2.87 -3.72
C LEU A 110 -4.77 -4.35 -4.01
N LEU A 111 -4.42 -5.14 -3.00
CA LEU A 111 -4.25 -6.59 -3.14
C LEU A 111 -5.57 -7.29 -3.44
N GLU A 112 -6.66 -6.86 -2.82
CA GLU A 112 -8.01 -7.37 -3.09
C GLU A 112 -8.45 -7.06 -4.54
N GLU A 113 -8.18 -5.87 -5.04
CA GLU A 113 -8.44 -5.52 -6.43
C GLU A 113 -7.67 -6.42 -7.42
N LEU A 114 -6.41 -6.72 -7.11
CA LEU A 114 -5.58 -7.58 -7.95
C LEU A 114 -6.07 -9.04 -7.94
N ASP A 115 -6.45 -9.57 -6.78
CA ASP A 115 -6.95 -10.93 -6.62
C ASP A 115 -8.28 -11.15 -7.37
N ASN A 116 -9.18 -10.18 -7.33
CA ASN A 116 -10.46 -10.22 -8.04
C ASN A 116 -10.32 -10.08 -9.57
N GLY A 117 -9.16 -9.68 -10.08
CA GLY A 117 -8.88 -9.40 -11.49
C GLY A 117 -8.24 -10.54 -12.28
N ASP A 118 -8.25 -11.78 -11.83
CA ASP A 118 -7.53 -12.92 -12.44
C ASP A 118 -6.00 -12.71 -12.51
N TYR A 119 -5.45 -11.83 -11.67
CA TYR A 119 -4.01 -11.59 -11.60
C TYR A 119 -3.36 -12.47 -10.53
N ASP A 120 -2.21 -13.06 -10.86
CA ASP A 120 -1.43 -13.82 -9.88
C ASP A 120 -0.81 -12.87 -8.84
N VAL A 121 -1.49 -12.68 -7.72
CA VAL A 121 -1.08 -11.76 -6.66
C VAL A 121 0.26 -12.12 -6.02
N THR A 122 0.73 -13.37 -6.16
CA THR A 122 2.04 -13.78 -5.64
C THR A 122 3.20 -13.09 -6.38
N LEU A 123 2.97 -12.57 -7.59
CA LEU A 123 3.92 -11.75 -8.33
C LEU A 123 4.23 -10.40 -7.68
N THR A 124 3.43 -9.96 -6.71
CA THR A 124 3.71 -8.78 -5.88
C THR A 124 4.85 -9.02 -4.89
N GLY A 125 5.19 -10.30 -4.65
CA GLY A 125 6.17 -10.74 -3.67
C GLY A 125 5.59 -11.04 -2.29
N PHE A 126 4.27 -10.89 -2.09
CA PHE A 126 3.55 -11.44 -0.96
C PHE A 126 3.22 -12.90 -1.24
N ASP A 127 3.35 -13.77 -0.24
CA ASP A 127 2.81 -15.13 -0.33
C ASP A 127 1.33 -15.18 0.07
N LEU A 128 0.67 -16.30 -0.22
CA LEU A 128 -0.77 -16.45 0.03
C LEU A 128 -1.12 -16.31 1.52
N ASP A 129 -0.28 -16.83 2.41
CA ASP A 129 -0.51 -16.75 3.85
C ASP A 129 -0.39 -15.31 4.36
N GLU A 130 0.54 -14.52 3.81
CA GLU A 130 0.67 -13.09 4.12
C GLU A 130 -0.57 -12.31 3.67
N ILE A 131 -1.08 -12.61 2.47
CA ILE A 131 -2.28 -11.96 1.90
C ILE A 131 -3.51 -12.32 2.74
N GLU A 132 -3.73 -13.61 3.06
CA GLU A 132 -4.85 -14.05 3.89
C GLU A 132 -4.83 -13.40 5.28
N ASN A 133 -3.67 -13.34 5.92
CA ASN A 133 -3.51 -12.64 7.19
C ASN A 133 -3.86 -11.16 7.09
N LEU A 134 -3.45 -10.49 6.01
CA LEU A 134 -3.77 -9.09 5.79
C LEU A 134 -5.28 -8.89 5.60
N MET A 135 -5.92 -9.74 4.80
CA MET A 135 -7.37 -9.67 4.55
C MET A 135 -8.19 -9.89 5.82
N THR A 136 -7.75 -10.80 6.70
CA THR A 136 -8.47 -11.12 7.94
C THR A 136 -8.24 -10.10 9.05
N GLN A 137 -7.03 -9.56 9.20
CA GLN A 137 -6.70 -8.61 10.28
C GLN A 137 -7.30 -7.21 10.06
N TYR A 138 -7.50 -6.81 8.81
CA TYR A 138 -8.03 -5.49 8.43
C TYR A 138 -9.46 -5.58 7.87
N HIS A 139 -10.19 -6.63 8.17
CA HIS A 139 -11.64 -6.60 8.06
C HIS A 139 -12.12 -5.63 9.15
N VAL A 140 -12.31 -4.38 8.79
CA VAL A 140 -13.13 -3.47 9.59
C VAL A 140 -14.55 -4.02 9.41
N GLU A 141 -14.96 -4.89 10.33
CA GLU A 141 -16.39 -5.05 10.54
C GLU A 141 -16.92 -3.64 10.80
N ASP A 142 -17.83 -3.20 9.97
CA ASP A 142 -18.63 -2.02 10.20
C ASP A 142 -19.56 -2.32 11.40
N SER A 143 -18.92 -2.53 12.57
CA SER A 143 -19.55 -2.79 13.85
C SER A 143 -19.96 -1.50 14.51
N SER A 144 -20.41 -0.51 13.72
CA SER A 144 -21.17 0.63 14.23
C SER A 144 -22.63 0.28 14.57
N ARG A 145 -22.96 -0.99 14.68
CA ARG A 145 -24.09 -1.42 15.48
C ARG A 145 -23.64 -1.40 16.93
N GLU A 146 -23.87 -0.29 17.62
CA GLU A 146 -23.98 -0.34 19.06
C GLU A 146 -24.93 -1.49 19.40
N LEU A 147 -24.38 -2.54 20.02
CA LEU A 147 -25.21 -3.60 20.58
C LEU A 147 -26.02 -2.89 21.69
N ASP A 148 -27.31 -2.74 21.43
CA ASP A 148 -28.21 -2.21 22.42
C ASP A 148 -28.22 -3.20 23.58
N THR A 149 -27.58 -2.80 24.70
CA THR A 149 -27.47 -3.63 25.89
C THR A 149 -28.83 -3.92 26.52
N ASP A 150 -29.87 -3.19 26.11
CA ASP A 150 -31.23 -3.41 26.56
C ASP A 150 -31.88 -4.67 25.96
N ASP A 151 -31.41 -5.14 24.79
CA ASP A 151 -31.87 -6.40 24.18
C ASP A 151 -31.39 -7.66 24.94
N TYR A 152 -30.47 -7.54 25.86
CA TYR A 152 -29.92 -8.66 26.65
C TYR A 152 -30.32 -8.64 28.10
N SER A 153 -31.09 -7.64 28.58
CA SER A 153 -31.38 -7.43 29.99
C SER A 153 -32.58 -8.23 30.54
N ASP A 154 -33.44 -8.78 29.70
CA ASP A 154 -34.69 -9.42 30.11
C ASP A 154 -34.86 -10.88 29.69
N GLY A 155 -33.79 -11.57 29.31
CA GLY A 155 -33.82 -13.02 29.06
C GLY A 155 -33.86 -13.82 30.36
N GLU A 156 -34.91 -14.59 30.61
CA GLU A 156 -34.90 -15.63 31.66
C GLU A 156 -33.85 -16.70 31.29
N PHE A 157 -32.67 -16.59 31.92
CA PHE A 157 -31.60 -17.62 31.77
C PHE A 157 -31.94 -18.83 32.65
N LYS A 158 -31.90 -20.03 32.08
CA LYS A 158 -32.22 -21.30 32.77
C LYS A 158 -31.09 -21.81 33.65
N HIS A 159 -29.87 -21.39 33.35
CA HIS A 159 -28.66 -21.90 34.01
C HIS A 159 -27.76 -20.76 34.44
N GLU A 160 -27.11 -20.97 35.61
CA GLU A 160 -26.07 -20.07 36.13
C GLU A 160 -24.83 -20.90 36.47
N CYS A 161 -23.66 -20.47 36.00
CA CYS A 161 -22.40 -21.13 36.30
C CYS A 161 -22.04 -20.96 37.78
N PRO A 162 -21.92 -22.03 38.57
CA PRO A 162 -21.66 -21.91 40.02
C PRO A 162 -20.27 -21.36 40.37
N GLN A 163 -19.38 -21.27 39.38
CA GLN A 163 -18.00 -20.84 39.57
C GLN A 163 -17.77 -19.35 39.25
N CYS A 164 -18.50 -18.77 38.30
CA CYS A 164 -18.31 -17.38 37.84
C CYS A 164 -19.61 -16.55 37.77
N GLY A 165 -20.78 -17.15 38.03
CA GLY A 165 -22.08 -16.46 37.99
C GLY A 165 -22.60 -16.16 36.58
N PHE A 166 -21.95 -16.62 35.49
CA PHE A 166 -22.41 -16.41 34.13
C PHE A 166 -23.72 -17.15 33.87
N ARG A 167 -24.72 -16.47 33.31
CA ARG A 167 -26.06 -17.00 33.03
C ARG A 167 -26.20 -17.35 31.57
N PHE A 168 -26.78 -18.50 31.24
CA PHE A 168 -26.92 -18.97 29.87
C PHE A 168 -28.14 -19.88 29.66
N ASN A 169 -28.52 -20.09 28.41
CA ASN A 169 -29.58 -21.06 28.00
C ASN A 169 -28.94 -22.18 27.16
N ASP A 170 -29.58 -23.34 27.18
CA ASP A 170 -29.20 -24.46 26.32
C ASP A 170 -29.43 -24.07 24.84
N LYS A 171 -28.57 -24.62 23.94
CA LYS A 171 -28.70 -24.47 22.51
C LYS A 171 -29.80 -25.35 21.96
#